data_ad86f6ebc72fef052f7755d50a0dd6b2
#
_entry.id   ad86f6ebc72fef052f7755d50a0dd6b2
#
_cell.length_a   1.000
_cell.length_b   1.000
_cell.length_c   1.000
_cell.angle_alpha   90.00
_cell.angle_beta   90.00
_cell.angle_gamma   90.00
#
_symmetry.space_group_name_H-M   'P 1'
#
loop_
_entity.id
_entity.type
_entity.pdbx_description
1 polymer ?
#
loop_
_entity_poly.entity_id
_entity_poly.type
_entity_poly.pdbx_seq_one_letter_code
_entity_poly.pdbx_strand_id
1 'polypeptide(L)'
;HLSIRRQRQMCIRDSRYPDLIVHRIIKNIIEKKENQYDFNKLEKIGTLSSENERNAEAAERELQSILLCNYATKFIGKTFDATVNSVVNFGLFIAVKEEPIQGLIHISSLGNEYFIHNEKKNILIGDKSKKVFKVGDKIKVKLQSAFPSEKKIDFVLVK
;
A
#
# COMPACT_ATOMS: atom_id res chain seq x y z
N HIS A 1 -24.51 0.24 -11.73
CA HIS A 1 -24.35 1.63 -12.25
C HIS A 1 -23.48 2.55 -11.36
N LEU A 2 -23.47 2.40 -10.03
CA LEU A 2 -22.65 3.19 -9.12
C LEU A 2 -21.15 2.81 -9.17
N SER A 3 -20.83 1.56 -9.38
CA SER A 3 -19.46 1.04 -9.53
C SER A 3 -18.77 1.62 -10.78
N ILE A 4 -19.47 1.69 -11.90
CA ILE A 4 -18.96 2.24 -13.16
C ILE A 4 -18.73 3.76 -13.03
N ARG A 5 -19.59 4.48 -12.29
CA ARG A 5 -19.39 5.91 -12.03
C ARG A 5 -18.15 6.19 -11.16
N ARG A 6 -17.90 5.38 -10.12
CA ARG A 6 -16.70 5.50 -9.28
C ARG A 6 -15.42 5.23 -10.08
N GLN A 7 -15.43 4.21 -10.93
CA GLN A 7 -14.29 3.88 -11.77
C GLN A 7 -14.00 4.96 -12.81
N ARG A 8 -15.05 5.53 -13.45
CA ARG A 8 -14.93 6.68 -14.34
C ARG A 8 -14.38 7.93 -13.62
N GLN A 9 -14.81 8.19 -12.41
CA GLN A 9 -14.39 9.36 -11.63
C GLN A 9 -12.94 9.24 -11.18
N MET A 10 -12.48 8.03 -10.88
CA MET A 10 -11.08 7.73 -10.57
C MET A 10 -10.17 7.94 -11.78
N CYS A 11 -10.52 7.38 -12.94
CA CYS A 11 -9.75 7.57 -14.17
C CYS A 11 -9.69 9.04 -14.62
N ILE A 12 -10.78 9.81 -14.49
CA ILE A 12 -10.85 11.23 -14.84
C ILE A 12 -9.99 12.08 -13.88
N ARG A 13 -9.88 11.68 -12.61
CA ARG A 13 -9.13 12.45 -11.62
C ARG A 13 -7.63 12.33 -11.81
N ASP A 14 -7.15 11.17 -12.17
CA ASP A 14 -5.73 10.83 -12.13
C ASP A 14 -5.03 11.04 -13.49
N SER A 15 -5.79 11.04 -14.62
CA SER A 15 -5.24 11.16 -15.99
C SER A 15 -5.80 12.35 -16.77
N ARG A 16 -6.02 13.48 -16.13
CA ARG A 16 -6.70 14.65 -16.75
C ARG A 16 -6.02 15.23 -17.97
N TYR A 17 -4.70 15.22 -18.04
CA TYR A 17 -3.98 15.84 -19.13
C TYR A 17 -3.98 15.00 -20.42
N PRO A 18 -3.70 13.69 -20.40
CA PRO A 18 -3.87 12.83 -21.56
C PRO A 18 -5.31 12.83 -22.11
N ASP A 19 -6.31 12.80 -21.22
CA ASP A 19 -7.71 12.85 -21.59
C ASP A 19 -8.06 14.16 -22.33
N LEU A 20 -7.59 15.29 -21.81
CA LEU A 20 -7.75 16.59 -22.49
C LEU A 20 -7.15 16.60 -23.90
N ILE A 21 -5.99 15.99 -24.08
CA ILE A 21 -5.33 15.90 -25.40
C ILE A 21 -6.16 15.06 -26.36
N VAL A 22 -6.64 13.90 -25.90
CA VAL A 22 -7.53 13.05 -26.71
C VAL A 22 -8.78 13.80 -27.13
N HIS A 23 -9.43 14.51 -26.21
CA HIS A 23 -10.60 15.34 -26.53
C HIS A 23 -10.29 16.44 -27.56
N ARG A 24 -9.14 17.10 -27.45
CA ARG A 24 -8.70 18.13 -28.43
C ARG A 24 -8.46 17.54 -29.81
N ILE A 25 -7.82 16.36 -29.88
CA ILE A 25 -7.58 15.67 -31.14
C ILE A 25 -8.91 15.30 -31.82
N ILE A 26 -9.83 14.69 -31.05
CA ILE A 26 -11.16 14.31 -31.55
C ILE A 26 -11.92 15.54 -32.07
N LYS A 27 -11.90 16.64 -31.30
CA LYS A 27 -12.54 17.89 -31.71
C LYS A 27 -11.96 18.43 -33.02
N ASN A 28 -10.63 18.43 -33.16
CA ASN A 28 -9.97 18.87 -34.40
C ASN A 28 -10.37 18.00 -35.59
N ILE A 29 -10.49 16.69 -35.41
CA ILE A 29 -10.94 15.75 -36.46
C ILE A 29 -12.38 16.07 -36.87
N ILE A 30 -13.29 16.28 -35.92
CA ILE A 30 -14.70 16.62 -36.19
C ILE A 30 -14.82 17.95 -36.93
N GLU A 31 -14.05 18.95 -36.50
CA GLU A 31 -14.05 20.30 -37.09
C GLU A 31 -13.20 20.41 -38.40
N LYS A 32 -12.60 19.28 -38.83
CA LYS A 32 -11.70 19.20 -40.00
C LYS A 32 -10.54 20.20 -39.93
N LYS A 33 -10.03 20.45 -38.73
CA LYS A 33 -8.85 21.29 -38.48
C LYS A 33 -7.58 20.44 -38.49
N GLU A 34 -6.45 21.07 -38.83
CA GLU A 34 -5.15 20.42 -38.73
C GLU A 34 -4.83 19.99 -37.30
N ASN A 35 -4.29 18.80 -37.16
CA ASN A 35 -3.92 18.24 -35.85
C ASN A 35 -2.53 18.77 -35.47
N GLN A 36 -2.43 19.49 -34.34
CA GLN A 36 -1.18 20.09 -33.86
C GLN A 36 -0.25 19.05 -33.16
N TYR A 37 -0.72 17.82 -33.05
CA TYR A 37 -0.02 16.73 -32.35
C TYR A 37 0.45 15.69 -33.35
N ASP A 38 1.77 15.57 -33.53
CA ASP A 38 2.39 14.45 -34.21
C ASP A 38 2.63 13.27 -33.25
N PHE A 39 3.00 12.11 -33.77
CA PHE A 39 3.23 10.90 -33.00
C PHE A 39 4.32 11.09 -31.94
N ASN A 40 5.45 11.72 -32.30
CA ASN A 40 6.58 11.93 -31.39
C ASN A 40 6.20 12.84 -30.20
N LYS A 41 5.37 13.85 -30.48
CA LYS A 41 4.88 14.77 -29.45
C LYS A 41 3.92 14.07 -28.49
N LEU A 42 3.03 13.22 -29.02
CA LEU A 42 2.11 12.41 -28.20
C LEU A 42 2.85 11.40 -27.33
N GLU A 43 3.87 10.74 -27.86
CA GLU A 43 4.70 9.80 -27.11
C GLU A 43 5.41 10.47 -25.93
N LYS A 44 6.03 11.65 -26.17
CA LYS A 44 6.66 12.44 -25.10
C LYS A 44 5.66 12.85 -24.02
N ILE A 45 4.47 13.30 -24.41
CA ILE A 45 3.41 13.70 -23.48
C ILE A 45 2.94 12.49 -22.67
N GLY A 46 2.76 11.33 -23.29
CA GLY A 46 2.36 10.09 -22.63
C GLY A 46 3.39 9.65 -21.60
N THR A 47 4.67 9.64 -21.96
CA THR A 47 5.77 9.28 -21.05
C THR A 47 5.83 10.22 -19.86
N LEU A 48 5.84 11.53 -20.11
CA LEU A 48 5.91 12.53 -19.02
C LEU A 48 4.69 12.47 -18.10
N SER A 49 3.50 12.26 -18.65
CA SER A 49 2.28 12.11 -17.84
C SER A 49 2.34 10.88 -16.94
N SER A 50 2.83 9.76 -17.47
CA SER A 50 2.98 8.51 -16.69
C SER A 50 4.04 8.62 -15.59
N GLU A 51 5.11 9.38 -15.82
CA GLU A 51 6.11 9.66 -14.80
C GLU A 51 5.55 10.56 -13.69
N ASN A 52 4.86 11.62 -14.06
CA ASN A 52 4.23 12.55 -13.11
C ASN A 52 3.15 11.85 -12.26
N GLU A 53 2.36 10.97 -12.86
CA GLU A 53 1.36 10.16 -12.15
C GLU A 53 2.00 9.26 -11.11
N ARG A 54 3.05 8.53 -11.47
CA ARG A 54 3.81 7.68 -10.52
C ARG A 54 4.41 8.49 -9.37
N ASN A 55 4.95 9.67 -9.65
CA ASN A 55 5.50 10.54 -8.64
C ASN A 55 4.42 11.07 -7.68
N ALA A 56 3.26 11.46 -8.22
CA ALA A 56 2.12 11.92 -7.41
C ALA A 56 1.58 10.79 -6.52
N GLU A 57 1.44 9.59 -7.06
CA GLU A 57 0.99 8.40 -6.31
C GLU A 57 1.99 8.00 -5.22
N ALA A 58 3.29 8.11 -5.50
CA ALA A 58 4.32 7.85 -4.50
C ALA A 58 4.25 8.87 -3.35
N ALA A 59 4.10 10.15 -3.66
CA ALA A 59 3.96 11.21 -2.66
C ALA A 59 2.69 11.04 -1.81
N GLU A 60 1.56 10.66 -2.42
CA GLU A 60 0.31 10.37 -1.70
C GLU A 60 0.48 9.19 -0.74
N ARG A 61 1.08 8.09 -1.18
CA ARG A 61 1.37 6.91 -0.33
C ARG A 61 2.29 7.27 0.83
N GLU A 62 3.29 8.10 0.57
CA GLU A 62 4.22 8.55 1.60
C GLU A 62 3.51 9.38 2.68
N LEU A 63 2.69 10.34 2.28
CA LEU A 63 1.91 11.17 3.19
C LEU A 63 0.94 10.31 4.01
N GLN A 64 0.22 9.38 3.38
CA GLN A 64 -0.69 8.46 4.08
C GLN A 64 0.06 7.64 5.14
N SER A 65 1.26 7.15 4.83
CA SER A 65 2.07 6.39 5.80
C SER A 65 2.44 7.22 7.02
N ILE A 66 2.84 8.49 6.82
CA ILE A 66 3.17 9.42 7.92
C ILE A 66 1.92 9.70 8.77
N LEU A 67 0.78 9.98 8.13
CA LEU A 67 -0.48 10.27 8.85
C LEU A 67 -0.96 9.06 9.66
N LEU A 68 -0.88 7.84 9.09
CA LEU A 68 -1.23 6.62 9.80
C LEU A 68 -0.29 6.34 10.97
N CYS A 69 1.02 6.58 10.83
CA CYS A 69 1.96 6.48 11.95
C CYS A 69 1.64 7.50 13.05
N ASN A 70 1.34 8.75 12.69
CA ASN A 70 0.93 9.77 13.66
C ASN A 70 -0.39 9.38 14.37
N TYR A 71 -1.34 8.82 13.64
CA TYR A 71 -2.58 8.31 14.22
C TYR A 71 -2.31 7.17 15.20
N ALA A 72 -1.44 6.23 14.81
CA ALA A 72 -1.10 5.07 15.62
C ALA A 72 -0.44 5.44 16.96
N THR A 73 0.25 6.58 17.07
CA THR A 73 0.89 7.00 18.34
C THR A 73 -0.11 7.11 19.49
N LYS A 74 -1.39 7.43 19.22
CA LYS A 74 -2.45 7.53 20.23
C LYS A 74 -2.82 6.19 20.86
N PHE A 75 -2.42 5.11 20.25
CA PHE A 75 -2.80 3.74 20.60
C PHE A 75 -1.62 2.93 21.14
N ILE A 76 -0.45 3.53 21.37
CA ILE A 76 0.69 2.84 21.92
C ILE A 76 0.32 2.20 23.27
N GLY A 77 0.65 0.92 23.41
CA GLY A 77 0.33 0.11 24.59
C GLY A 77 -1.03 -0.59 24.55
N LYS A 78 -1.92 -0.28 23.59
CA LYS A 78 -3.21 -0.97 23.43
C LYS A 78 -3.04 -2.31 22.70
N THR A 79 -3.97 -3.22 22.99
CA THR A 79 -4.03 -4.55 22.37
C THR A 79 -5.16 -4.58 21.34
N PHE A 80 -4.91 -5.25 20.21
CA PHE A 80 -5.84 -5.34 19.08
C PHE A 80 -5.91 -6.76 18.55
N ASP A 81 -7.04 -7.08 17.95
CA ASP A 81 -7.15 -8.23 17.06
C ASP A 81 -6.66 -7.85 15.66
N ALA A 82 -5.73 -8.63 15.13
CA ALA A 82 -5.10 -8.37 13.85
C ALA A 82 -5.07 -9.61 12.96
N THR A 83 -4.92 -9.39 11.67
CA THR A 83 -4.78 -10.44 10.66
C THR A 83 -3.41 -10.33 10.00
N VAL A 84 -2.76 -11.46 9.78
CA VAL A 84 -1.49 -11.51 9.06
C VAL A 84 -1.74 -11.28 7.57
N ASN A 85 -1.19 -10.19 7.04
CA ASN A 85 -1.33 -9.83 5.62
C ASN A 85 -0.19 -10.39 4.77
N SER A 86 1.03 -10.43 5.33
CA SER A 86 2.20 -10.93 4.63
C SER A 86 3.20 -11.54 5.61
N VAL A 87 3.90 -12.57 5.16
CA VAL A 87 4.95 -13.25 5.91
C VAL A 87 6.27 -13.04 5.19
N VAL A 88 7.26 -12.53 5.91
CA VAL A 88 8.60 -12.24 5.37
C VAL A 88 9.66 -12.86 6.28
N ASN A 89 10.89 -12.94 5.81
CA ASN A 89 12.01 -13.55 6.53
C ASN A 89 12.33 -12.86 7.88
N PHE A 90 12.05 -11.55 8.00
CA PHE A 90 12.32 -10.76 9.20
C PHE A 90 11.08 -10.54 10.09
N GLY A 91 9.90 -11.07 9.71
CA GLY A 91 8.69 -10.97 10.56
C GLY A 91 7.38 -11.10 9.82
N LEU A 92 6.31 -10.57 10.45
CA LEU A 92 4.95 -10.62 9.96
C LEU A 92 4.41 -9.21 9.75
N PHE A 93 3.91 -8.91 8.57
CA PHE A 93 3.07 -7.72 8.35
C PHE A 93 1.64 -8.03 8.72
N ILE A 94 1.07 -7.19 9.56
CA ILE A 94 -0.28 -7.35 10.09
C ILE A 94 -1.14 -6.13 9.80
N ALA A 95 -2.45 -6.35 9.73
CA ALA A 95 -3.45 -5.30 9.73
C ALA A 95 -4.38 -5.46 10.93
N VAL A 96 -4.61 -4.38 11.64
CA VAL A 96 -5.57 -4.33 12.74
C VAL A 96 -6.98 -4.36 12.17
N LYS A 97 -7.89 -5.08 12.83
CA LYS A 97 -9.26 -5.26 12.31
C LYS A 97 -10.13 -4.02 12.49
N GLU A 98 -10.01 -3.33 13.61
CA GLU A 98 -10.90 -2.23 14.01
C GLU A 98 -10.39 -0.86 13.55
N GLU A 99 -9.09 -0.74 13.30
CA GLU A 99 -8.42 0.51 12.96
C GLU A 99 -7.63 0.36 11.65
N PRO A 100 -7.50 1.42 10.86
CA PRO A 100 -6.75 1.38 9.59
C PRO A 100 -5.23 1.37 9.83
N ILE A 101 -4.77 0.64 10.84
CA ILE A 101 -3.37 0.56 11.24
C ILE A 101 -2.78 -0.75 10.74
N GLN A 102 -1.64 -0.64 10.07
CA GLN A 102 -0.83 -1.78 9.63
C GLN A 102 0.58 -1.61 10.17
N GLY A 103 1.25 -2.71 10.45
CA GLY A 103 2.62 -2.64 10.95
C GLY A 103 3.32 -3.99 10.94
N LEU A 104 4.53 -3.99 11.51
CA LEU A 104 5.42 -5.14 11.53
C LEU A 104 5.48 -5.77 12.93
N ILE A 105 5.40 -7.08 12.98
CA ILE A 105 5.89 -7.85 14.14
C ILE A 105 7.26 -8.40 13.75
N HIS A 106 8.31 -7.89 14.36
CA HIS A 106 9.66 -8.38 14.09
C HIS A 106 9.80 -9.83 14.56
N ILE A 107 10.60 -10.63 13.87
CA ILE A 107 10.79 -12.05 14.16
C ILE A 107 11.23 -12.32 15.60
N SER A 108 12.05 -11.44 16.18
CA SER A 108 12.49 -11.52 17.59
C SER A 108 11.35 -11.35 18.59
N SER A 109 10.24 -10.73 18.19
CA SER A 109 9.05 -10.51 19.05
C SER A 109 8.05 -11.65 18.97
N LEU A 110 8.24 -12.62 18.08
CA LEU A 110 7.38 -13.80 17.94
C LEU A 110 7.67 -14.87 19.00
N GLY A 111 8.92 -14.95 19.48
CA GLY A 111 9.34 -15.90 20.50
C GLY A 111 10.87 -15.99 20.65
N ASN A 112 11.33 -16.69 21.69
CA ASN A 112 12.76 -16.94 21.95
C ASN A 112 13.27 -18.16 21.19
N GLU A 113 12.91 -18.27 19.92
CA GLU A 113 13.32 -19.37 19.05
C GLU A 113 13.66 -18.88 17.66
N TYR A 114 14.34 -19.73 16.91
CA TYR A 114 14.61 -19.45 15.49
C TYR A 114 13.38 -19.77 14.64
N PHE A 115 13.09 -18.90 13.68
CA PHE A 115 11.98 -19.09 12.74
C PHE A 115 12.53 -19.26 11.34
N ILE A 116 12.03 -20.27 10.64
CA ILE A 116 12.41 -20.59 9.27
C ILE A 116 11.31 -20.07 8.35
N HIS A 117 11.68 -19.19 7.43
CA HIS A 117 10.76 -18.68 6.39
C HIS A 117 10.73 -19.64 5.20
N ASN A 118 9.55 -20.08 4.82
CA ASN A 118 9.32 -20.85 3.60
C ASN A 118 8.65 -19.96 2.55
N GLU A 119 9.43 -19.44 1.62
CA GLU A 119 8.97 -18.52 0.57
C GLU A 119 7.89 -19.13 -0.33
N LYS A 120 7.99 -20.43 -0.67
CA LYS A 120 7.02 -21.11 -1.55
C LYS A 120 5.63 -21.19 -0.95
N LYS A 121 5.54 -21.29 0.37
CA LYS A 121 4.26 -21.42 1.09
C LYS A 121 3.85 -20.11 1.82
N ASN A 122 4.71 -19.08 1.80
CA ASN A 122 4.52 -17.84 2.57
C ASN A 122 4.18 -18.09 4.05
N ILE A 123 4.99 -18.94 4.70
CA ILE A 123 4.81 -19.31 6.11
C ILE A 123 6.10 -19.13 6.88
N LEU A 124 5.95 -18.83 8.17
CA LEU A 124 7.04 -18.78 9.14
C LEU A 124 6.85 -19.92 10.13
N ILE A 125 7.87 -20.76 10.33
CA ILE A 125 7.80 -21.95 11.19
C ILE A 125 8.81 -21.81 12.31
N GLY A 126 8.35 -21.89 13.55
CA GLY A 126 9.24 -21.96 14.71
C GLY A 126 9.99 -23.29 14.77
N ASP A 127 11.31 -23.24 14.97
CA ASP A 127 12.14 -24.45 14.95
C ASP A 127 11.82 -25.39 16.13
N LYS A 128 11.66 -24.84 17.33
CA LYS A 128 11.37 -25.61 18.54
C LYS A 128 9.89 -25.88 18.76
N SER A 129 9.07 -24.82 18.72
CA SER A 129 7.63 -24.91 19.01
C SER A 129 6.81 -25.50 17.88
N LYS A 130 7.38 -25.59 16.66
CA LYS A 130 6.67 -25.94 15.42
C LYS A 130 5.45 -25.06 15.14
N LYS A 131 5.36 -23.90 15.78
CA LYS A 131 4.34 -22.90 15.50
C LYS A 131 4.46 -22.41 14.06
N VAL A 132 3.34 -22.40 13.37
CA VAL A 132 3.27 -21.95 11.98
C VAL A 132 2.47 -20.66 11.92
N PHE A 133 3.03 -19.63 11.31
CA PHE A 133 2.32 -18.39 10.99
C PHE A 133 2.14 -18.30 9.46
N LYS A 134 0.91 -18.06 9.04
CA LYS A 134 0.54 -17.95 7.61
C LYS A 134 -0.30 -16.71 7.35
N VAL A 135 -0.37 -16.32 6.11
CA VAL A 135 -1.27 -15.23 5.67
C VAL A 135 -2.72 -15.59 6.01
N GLY A 136 -3.45 -14.65 6.58
CA GLY A 136 -4.83 -14.81 7.01
C GLY A 136 -5.01 -15.26 8.47
N ASP A 137 -3.94 -15.60 9.19
CA ASP A 137 -4.04 -15.97 10.60
C ASP A 137 -4.50 -14.78 11.45
N LYS A 138 -5.41 -15.05 12.37
CA LYS A 138 -5.89 -14.07 13.37
C LYS A 138 -5.04 -14.16 14.61
N ILE A 139 -4.47 -13.06 15.02
CA ILE A 139 -3.57 -12.97 16.17
C ILE A 139 -3.91 -11.76 17.04
N LYS A 140 -3.61 -11.85 18.33
CA LYS A 140 -3.69 -10.70 19.24
C LYS A 140 -2.34 -10.03 19.34
N VAL A 141 -2.33 -8.73 19.13
CA VAL A 141 -1.10 -7.94 19.09
C VAL A 141 -1.23 -6.69 19.96
N LYS A 142 -0.11 -6.25 20.50
CA LYS A 142 0.00 -4.99 21.23
C LYS A 142 0.85 -4.03 20.42
N LEU A 143 0.39 -2.80 20.24
CA LEU A 143 1.16 -1.75 19.59
C LEU A 143 2.29 -1.32 20.53
N GLN A 144 3.53 -1.54 20.12
CA GLN A 144 4.71 -1.24 20.93
C GLN A 144 5.22 0.16 20.66
N SER A 145 5.40 0.52 19.41
CA SER A 145 5.97 1.80 18.99
C SER A 145 5.45 2.24 17.62
N ALA A 146 5.45 3.54 17.40
CA ALA A 146 5.16 4.15 16.11
C ALA A 146 6.13 5.30 15.88
N PHE A 147 6.87 5.26 14.77
CA PHE A 147 7.89 6.24 14.40
C PHE A 147 7.47 6.95 13.10
N PRO A 148 6.81 8.12 13.18
CA PRO A 148 6.34 8.85 12.00
C PRO A 148 7.45 9.25 11.04
N SER A 149 8.64 9.59 11.56
CA SER A 149 9.83 9.93 10.77
C SER A 149 10.35 8.79 9.92
N GLU A 150 10.21 7.55 10.42
CA GLU A 150 10.62 6.32 9.73
C GLU A 150 9.47 5.60 9.04
N LYS A 151 8.23 6.08 9.23
CA LYS A 151 7.00 5.46 8.72
C LYS A 151 6.85 4.01 9.18
N LYS A 152 7.31 3.70 10.41
CA LYS A 152 7.30 2.36 10.99
C LYS A 152 6.34 2.28 12.16
N ILE A 153 5.60 1.18 12.20
CA ILE A 153 4.71 0.82 13.30
C ILE A 153 5.07 -0.60 13.73
N ASP A 154 5.52 -0.75 14.97
CA ASP A 154 5.96 -2.03 15.51
C ASP A 154 4.94 -2.59 16.48
N PHE A 155 4.66 -3.85 16.30
CA PHE A 155 3.78 -4.63 17.16
C PHE A 155 4.51 -5.78 17.83
N VAL A 156 3.99 -6.23 18.95
CA VAL A 156 4.41 -7.44 19.63
C VAL A 156 3.25 -8.41 19.77
N LEU A 157 3.54 -9.70 19.69
CA LEU A 157 2.53 -10.74 19.88
C LEU A 157 2.13 -10.79 21.35
N VAL A 158 0.82 -10.77 21.62
CA VAL A 158 0.29 -11.01 22.96
C VAL A 158 0.10 -12.51 23.13
N LYS A 159 0.71 -13.05 24.19
CA LYS A 159 0.60 -14.48 24.54
C LYS A 159 -0.74 -14.78 25.19
#